data_ebc4622df210fdf9be787a60c40037be
#
_entry.id   ebc4622df210fdf9be787a60c40037be
#
_cell.length_a   1.000
_cell.length_b   1.000
_cell.length_c   1.000
_cell.angle_alpha   90.00
_cell.angle_beta   90.00
_cell.angle_gamma   90.00
#
_symmetry.space_group_name_H-M   'P 1'
#
loop_
_entity.id
_entity.type
_entity.pdbx_description
1 polymer ?
#
loop_
_entity_poly.entity_id
_entity_poly.type
_entity_poly.pdbx_seq_one_letter_code
_entity_poly.pdbx_strand_id
1 'polypeptide(L)'
;MSDNERTIVIRVLKFDPQSAVSKPHFKEYQLKETPSMTLFIALNLIREHQDPDLSFDFVCRAGICGSCAMMVNGRPRLACKTLTSSFESGVITLMPMPSFTLIKDLSVNTGDWFGDMTKRVESWAHSKEEVDITKPEKRIEPDEAQEVFELDRCIECGCCIASCGTKLMRPNFIGAAGMNRAMRFMIDSHDERSDDDFYELVGDDDGVFGCMSLIACHDTCPKKLPLQSSIATLRNRMLKVGKSR
;
A
#
# COMPACT_ATOMS: atom_id res chain seq x y z
N MET A 1 40.69 11.77 3.49
CA MET A 1 39.68 10.71 3.44
C MET A 1 39.20 10.72 2.00
N SER A 2 39.56 9.71 1.21
CA SER A 2 39.18 9.62 -0.20
C SER A 2 37.65 9.40 -0.27
N ASP A 3 36.92 10.41 -0.71
CA ASP A 3 35.52 10.25 -1.14
C ASP A 3 35.50 9.27 -2.31
N ASN A 4 35.31 8.01 -2.00
CA ASN A 4 35.03 7.00 -3.01
C ASN A 4 33.56 7.21 -3.42
N GLU A 5 33.32 8.23 -4.26
CA GLU A 5 32.00 8.56 -4.77
C GLU A 5 31.49 7.40 -5.64
N ARG A 6 30.63 6.59 -5.03
CA ARG A 6 29.99 5.48 -5.75
C ARG A 6 29.05 6.02 -6.82
N THR A 7 29.19 5.53 -8.04
CA THR A 7 28.21 5.78 -9.11
C THR A 7 27.14 4.70 -9.06
N ILE A 8 25.87 5.11 -9.05
CA ILE A 8 24.71 4.23 -9.13
C ILE A 8 23.99 4.41 -10.46
N VAL A 9 23.33 3.36 -10.91
CA VAL A 9 22.51 3.34 -12.13
C VAL A 9 21.07 3.11 -11.75
N ILE A 10 20.21 4.08 -12.07
CA ILE A 10 18.76 3.97 -11.91
C ILE A 10 18.15 3.61 -13.26
N ARG A 11 17.57 2.42 -13.38
CA ARG A 11 16.84 1.96 -14.57
C ARG A 11 15.36 2.16 -14.36
N VAL A 12 14.74 3.01 -15.16
CA VAL A 12 13.31 3.33 -15.04
C VAL A 12 12.57 2.79 -16.24
N LEU A 13 11.45 2.10 -16.03
CA LEU A 13 10.51 1.78 -17.10
C LEU A 13 9.82 3.07 -17.52
N LYS A 14 10.12 3.52 -18.75
CA LYS A 14 9.50 4.68 -19.39
C LYS A 14 8.38 4.20 -20.29
N PHE A 15 7.19 4.73 -20.09
CA PHE A 15 6.05 4.49 -20.94
C PHE A 15 4.93 5.49 -20.68
N ASP A 16 4.38 6.05 -21.75
CA ASP A 16 3.19 6.90 -21.73
C ASP A 16 2.06 6.21 -22.52
N PRO A 17 1.06 5.64 -21.86
CA PRO A 17 -0.04 4.93 -22.52
C PRO A 17 -0.96 5.86 -23.34
N GLN A 18 -0.90 7.18 -23.11
CA GLN A 18 -1.70 8.16 -23.85
C GLN A 18 -1.02 8.60 -25.15
N SER A 19 0.26 8.29 -25.33
CA SER A 19 1.03 8.63 -26.52
C SER A 19 1.07 7.45 -27.50
N ALA A 20 0.51 7.60 -28.69
CA ALA A 20 0.50 6.56 -29.72
C ALA A 20 1.90 6.12 -30.20
N VAL A 21 2.91 6.96 -29.98
CA VAL A 21 4.32 6.66 -30.37
C VAL A 21 5.16 6.11 -29.22
N SER A 22 4.68 6.17 -27.99
CA SER A 22 5.39 5.65 -26.83
C SER A 22 5.36 4.12 -26.82
N LYS A 23 6.52 3.51 -26.55
CA LYS A 23 6.64 2.06 -26.32
C LYS A 23 7.34 1.83 -25.01
N PRO A 24 6.93 0.81 -24.22
CA PRO A 24 7.62 0.47 -22.98
C PRO A 24 9.11 0.17 -23.23
N HIS A 25 9.98 0.87 -22.54
CA HIS A 25 11.43 0.65 -22.58
C HIS A 25 12.08 1.05 -21.26
N PHE A 26 13.23 0.47 -20.98
CA PHE A 26 14.05 0.90 -19.85
C PHE A 26 15.01 2.01 -20.28
N LYS A 27 15.00 3.12 -19.52
CA LYS A 27 16.01 4.19 -19.62
C LYS A 27 16.89 4.17 -18.39
N GLU A 28 18.19 4.30 -18.60
CA GLU A 28 19.20 4.29 -17.54
C GLU A 28 19.69 5.71 -17.26
N TYR A 29 19.84 6.01 -15.97
CA TYR A 29 20.37 7.28 -15.48
C TYR A 29 21.51 7.00 -14.53
N GLN A 30 22.62 7.68 -14.69
CA GLN A 30 23.78 7.59 -13.81
C GLN A 30 23.79 8.76 -12.84
N LEU A 31 24.01 8.46 -11.56
CA LEU A 31 24.09 9.44 -10.50
C LEU A 31 25.29 9.14 -9.60
N LYS A 32 25.90 10.20 -9.07
CA LYS A 32 26.82 10.08 -7.94
C LYS A 32 26.00 9.91 -6.67
N GLU A 33 26.26 8.83 -5.95
CA GLU A 33 25.57 8.56 -4.69
C GLU A 33 26.09 9.46 -3.59
N THR A 34 25.17 10.16 -2.93
CA THR A 34 25.48 10.97 -1.75
C THR A 34 25.11 10.23 -0.47
N PRO A 35 25.72 10.55 0.67
CA PRO A 35 25.36 9.95 1.96
C PRO A 35 23.85 10.09 2.23
N SER A 36 23.22 8.99 2.68
CA SER A 36 21.77 8.93 3.01
C SER A 36 20.82 9.25 1.84
N MET A 37 21.27 9.11 0.59
CA MET A 37 20.44 9.30 -0.59
C MET A 37 19.29 8.28 -0.59
N THR A 38 18.06 8.79 -0.70
CA THR A 38 16.88 7.96 -0.92
C THR A 38 16.55 7.87 -2.42
N LEU A 39 15.78 6.87 -2.83
CA LEU A 39 15.31 6.79 -4.22
C LEU A 39 14.50 8.04 -4.63
N PHE A 40 13.77 8.65 -3.69
CA PHE A 40 13.09 9.92 -3.96
C PHE A 40 14.09 11.02 -4.35
N ILE A 41 15.20 11.18 -3.62
CA ILE A 41 16.23 12.17 -3.93
C ILE A 41 16.84 11.87 -5.30
N ALA A 42 17.19 10.59 -5.56
CA ALA A 42 17.72 10.16 -6.84
C ALA A 42 16.78 10.49 -8.01
N LEU A 43 15.49 10.16 -7.89
CA LEU A 43 14.49 10.46 -8.92
C LEU A 43 14.29 11.98 -9.13
N ASN A 44 14.34 12.75 -8.06
CA ASN A 44 14.23 14.21 -8.16
C ASN A 44 15.44 14.81 -8.90
N LEU A 45 16.67 14.35 -8.59
CA LEU A 45 17.87 14.76 -9.31
C LEU A 45 17.83 14.38 -10.80
N ILE A 46 17.32 13.18 -11.13
CA ILE A 46 17.11 12.77 -12.51
C ILE A 46 16.15 13.75 -13.21
N ARG A 47 15.01 14.04 -12.58
CA ARG A 47 14.00 14.93 -13.15
C ARG A 47 14.52 16.36 -13.33
N GLU A 48 15.32 16.85 -12.41
CA GLU A 48 15.88 18.22 -12.47
C GLU A 48 17.00 18.37 -13.51
N HIS A 49 17.83 17.33 -13.70
CA HIS A 49 19.07 17.49 -14.48
C HIS A 49 19.18 16.61 -15.73
N GLN A 50 18.41 15.52 -15.84
CA GLN A 50 18.58 14.55 -16.92
C GLN A 50 17.31 14.28 -17.72
N ASP A 51 16.13 14.27 -17.06
CA ASP A 51 14.84 13.93 -17.71
C ASP A 51 13.68 14.67 -17.04
N PRO A 52 13.41 15.92 -17.42
CA PRO A 52 12.32 16.71 -16.85
C PRO A 52 10.92 16.09 -17.06
N ASP A 53 10.80 15.16 -18.03
CA ASP A 53 9.56 14.47 -18.38
C ASP A 53 9.32 13.19 -17.54
N LEU A 54 10.25 12.85 -16.64
CA LEU A 54 10.10 11.68 -15.76
C LEU A 54 8.93 11.84 -14.80
N SER A 55 7.94 10.93 -14.91
CA SER A 55 6.73 10.94 -14.10
C SER A 55 6.83 9.97 -12.92
N PHE A 56 6.67 10.49 -11.71
CA PHE A 56 6.51 9.74 -10.47
C PHE A 56 5.79 10.58 -9.41
N ASP A 57 5.11 9.92 -8.48
CA ASP A 57 4.31 10.58 -7.46
C ASP A 57 5.07 10.71 -6.13
N PHE A 58 4.86 11.82 -5.43
CA PHE A 58 5.34 12.04 -4.07
C PHE A 58 4.62 13.22 -3.41
N VAL A 59 4.48 13.18 -2.09
CA VAL A 59 3.92 14.29 -1.30
C VAL A 59 4.73 14.52 -0.02
N CYS A 60 4.62 13.62 0.97
CA CYS A 60 5.15 13.87 2.32
C CYS A 60 6.67 13.70 2.45
N ARG A 61 7.30 12.90 1.62
CA ARG A 61 8.74 12.53 1.67
C ARG A 61 9.20 11.89 2.99
N ALA A 62 8.27 11.53 3.86
CA ALA A 62 8.50 11.06 5.24
C ALA A 62 7.94 9.64 5.53
N GLY A 63 7.43 8.93 4.49
CA GLY A 63 6.85 7.59 4.66
C GLY A 63 5.49 7.57 5.34
N ILE A 64 4.68 8.65 5.17
CA ILE A 64 3.37 8.81 5.82
C ILE A 64 2.21 8.74 4.81
N CYS A 65 2.38 9.27 3.58
CA CYS A 65 1.27 9.40 2.62
C CYS A 65 1.15 8.25 1.63
N GLY A 66 2.18 7.42 1.46
CA GLY A 66 2.15 6.29 0.53
C GLY A 66 2.35 6.62 -0.95
N SER A 67 2.19 7.87 -1.40
CA SER A 67 2.14 8.25 -2.83
C SER A 67 3.41 7.88 -3.63
N CYS A 68 4.58 7.82 -3.00
CA CYS A 68 5.83 7.45 -3.67
C CYS A 68 6.07 5.93 -3.75
N ALA A 69 5.03 5.11 -3.61
CA ALA A 69 5.15 3.66 -3.73
C ALA A 69 5.41 3.25 -5.19
N MET A 70 6.38 2.39 -5.40
CA MET A 70 6.76 1.86 -6.71
C MET A 70 7.46 0.51 -6.57
N MET A 71 7.58 -0.22 -7.67
CA MET A 71 8.39 -1.44 -7.70
C MET A 71 9.86 -1.09 -7.75
N VAL A 72 10.63 -1.62 -6.82
CA VAL A 72 12.09 -1.45 -6.71
C VAL A 72 12.73 -2.84 -6.73
N ASN A 73 13.47 -3.17 -7.78
CA ASN A 73 14.05 -4.49 -7.99
C ASN A 73 13.04 -5.64 -7.76
N GLY A 74 11.82 -5.49 -8.33
CA GLY A 74 10.74 -6.48 -8.25
C GLY A 74 9.95 -6.51 -6.93
N ARG A 75 10.21 -5.59 -5.98
CA ARG A 75 9.45 -5.49 -4.72
C ARG A 75 8.85 -4.10 -4.54
N PRO A 76 7.58 -3.96 -4.15
CA PRO A 76 6.99 -2.64 -3.88
C PRO A 76 7.63 -2.02 -2.63
N ARG A 77 8.02 -0.76 -2.75
CA ARG A 77 8.65 0.03 -1.67
C ARG A 77 8.25 1.51 -1.78
N LEU A 78 8.41 2.24 -0.69
CA LEU A 78 8.30 3.70 -0.70
C LEU A 78 9.64 4.32 -1.09
N ALA A 79 9.68 5.07 -2.19
CA ALA A 79 10.92 5.69 -2.66
C ALA A 79 11.55 6.62 -1.63
N CYS A 80 10.75 7.36 -0.85
CA CYS A 80 11.23 8.27 0.18
C CYS A 80 11.84 7.58 1.42
N LYS A 81 11.65 6.27 1.59
CA LYS A 81 12.19 5.48 2.71
C LYS A 81 13.23 4.45 2.28
N THR A 82 13.48 4.32 0.99
CA THR A 82 14.42 3.34 0.43
C THR A 82 15.74 4.03 0.14
N LEU A 83 16.78 3.68 0.88
CA LEU A 83 18.14 4.18 0.65
C LEU A 83 18.77 3.51 -0.56
N THR A 84 19.46 4.28 -1.39
CA THR A 84 20.22 3.76 -2.54
C THR A 84 21.36 2.87 -2.11
N SER A 85 21.99 3.16 -0.98
CA SER A 85 23.08 2.38 -0.39
C SER A 85 22.69 0.96 0.04
N SER A 86 21.39 0.65 0.16
CA SER A 86 20.92 -0.71 0.45
C SER A 86 21.04 -1.68 -0.72
N PHE A 87 21.46 -1.19 -1.90
CA PHE A 87 21.63 -2.02 -3.11
C PHE A 87 23.11 -2.12 -3.49
N GLU A 88 23.75 -3.20 -3.09
CA GLU A 88 25.19 -3.43 -3.30
C GLU A 88 25.61 -3.38 -4.77
N SER A 89 24.78 -3.89 -5.70
CA SER A 89 25.06 -3.89 -7.13
C SER A 89 25.21 -2.50 -7.74
N GLY A 90 24.71 -1.46 -7.07
CA GLY A 90 24.64 -0.09 -7.60
C GLY A 90 23.64 0.08 -8.76
N VAL A 91 22.96 -0.98 -9.19
CA VAL A 91 21.91 -0.94 -10.22
C VAL A 91 20.55 -1.12 -9.57
N ILE A 92 19.66 -0.16 -9.76
CA ILE A 92 18.32 -0.16 -9.16
C ILE A 92 17.28 -0.01 -10.27
N THR A 93 16.45 -1.03 -10.44
CA THR A 93 15.39 -1.06 -11.46
C THR A 93 14.07 -0.61 -10.84
N LEU A 94 13.45 0.39 -11.43
CA LEU A 94 12.18 0.98 -11.00
C LEU A 94 11.10 0.74 -12.05
N MET A 95 9.92 0.32 -11.59
CA MET A 95 8.74 0.07 -12.42
C MET A 95 7.49 0.59 -11.68
N PRO A 96 6.39 0.89 -12.41
CA PRO A 96 5.11 1.19 -11.78
C PRO A 96 4.59 0.00 -10.97
N MET A 97 3.73 0.26 -10.00
CA MET A 97 3.07 -0.80 -9.23
C MET A 97 2.08 -1.57 -10.12
N PRO A 98 2.18 -2.91 -10.21
CA PRO A 98 1.15 -3.72 -10.87
C PRO A 98 -0.18 -3.66 -10.12
N SER A 99 -1.26 -4.06 -10.77
CA SER A 99 -2.65 -4.00 -10.27
C SER A 99 -3.26 -2.59 -10.19
N PHE A 100 -2.54 -1.57 -10.66
CA PHE A 100 -3.04 -0.20 -10.77
C PHE A 100 -2.94 0.28 -12.22
N THR A 101 -3.87 1.14 -12.63
CA THR A 101 -3.86 1.72 -13.97
C THR A 101 -2.66 2.65 -14.12
N LEU A 102 -1.82 2.40 -15.10
CA LEU A 102 -0.65 3.24 -15.40
C LEU A 102 -1.10 4.61 -15.93
N ILE A 103 -0.59 5.67 -15.32
CA ILE A 103 -0.73 7.04 -15.82
C ILE A 103 0.43 7.34 -16.76
N LYS A 104 1.66 7.29 -16.26
CA LYS A 104 2.89 7.48 -17.04
C LYS A 104 4.10 7.03 -16.23
N ASP A 105 5.04 6.35 -16.85
CA ASP A 105 6.32 5.89 -16.26
C ASP A 105 6.13 5.14 -14.92
N LEU A 106 6.36 5.80 -13.79
CA LEU A 106 6.21 5.23 -12.44
C LEU A 106 4.91 5.66 -11.75
N SER A 107 4.17 6.61 -12.33
CA SER A 107 2.94 7.14 -11.78
C SER A 107 1.75 6.25 -12.12
N VAL A 108 0.95 5.89 -11.13
CA VAL A 108 -0.22 5.01 -11.27
C VAL A 108 -1.45 5.60 -10.59
N ASN A 109 -2.65 5.30 -11.13
CA ASN A 109 -3.91 5.67 -10.50
C ASN A 109 -4.26 4.66 -9.39
N THR A 110 -4.09 5.07 -8.14
CA THR A 110 -4.54 4.32 -6.96
C THR A 110 -5.96 4.69 -6.53
N GLY A 111 -6.54 5.76 -7.10
CA GLY A 111 -7.83 6.32 -6.69
C GLY A 111 -9.00 5.37 -6.92
N ASP A 112 -9.01 4.64 -8.04
CA ASP A 112 -10.06 3.68 -8.35
C ASP A 112 -10.11 2.56 -7.29
N TRP A 113 -8.96 1.95 -7.01
CA TRP A 113 -8.85 0.93 -5.96
C TRP A 113 -9.26 1.46 -4.58
N PHE A 114 -8.80 2.66 -4.23
CA PHE A 114 -9.16 3.29 -2.97
C PHE A 114 -10.67 3.56 -2.88
N GLY A 115 -11.27 4.07 -3.96
CA GLY A 115 -12.70 4.30 -4.07
C GLY A 115 -13.53 3.02 -3.91
N ASP A 116 -13.13 1.93 -4.57
CA ASP A 116 -13.81 0.64 -4.48
C ASP A 116 -13.69 0.02 -3.08
N MET A 117 -12.51 0.10 -2.47
CA MET A 117 -12.30 -0.33 -1.08
C MET A 117 -13.18 0.49 -0.11
N THR A 118 -13.27 1.80 -0.31
CA THR A 118 -14.09 2.68 0.53
C THR A 118 -15.59 2.45 0.35
N LYS A 119 -16.06 2.18 -0.85
CA LYS A 119 -17.45 1.78 -1.08
C LYS A 119 -17.81 0.46 -0.41
N ARG A 120 -16.87 -0.48 -0.36
CA ARG A 120 -17.11 -1.81 0.19
C ARG A 120 -17.00 -1.85 1.71
N VAL A 121 -15.97 -1.28 2.31
CA VAL A 121 -15.66 -1.43 3.75
C VAL A 121 -15.95 -0.16 4.53
N GLU A 122 -16.15 0.96 3.83
CA GLU A 122 -16.32 2.30 4.37
C GLU A 122 -15.05 2.83 5.08
N SER A 123 -15.14 4.01 5.73
CA SER A 123 -13.97 4.65 6.32
C SER A 123 -14.25 5.20 7.74
N TRP A 124 -15.39 4.88 8.30
CA TRP A 124 -15.84 5.31 9.63
C TRP A 124 -16.46 4.16 10.40
N ALA A 125 -16.45 4.27 11.73
CA ALA A 125 -17.15 3.37 12.62
C ALA A 125 -18.68 3.62 12.54
N HIS A 126 -19.45 2.56 12.60
CA HIS A 126 -20.91 2.64 12.57
C HIS A 126 -21.47 2.71 13.99
N SER A 127 -22.16 3.80 14.35
CA SER A 127 -22.94 3.90 15.56
C SER A 127 -24.43 3.80 15.23
N LYS A 128 -25.18 3.06 16.04
CA LYS A 128 -26.65 2.96 15.96
C LYS A 128 -27.33 4.16 16.63
N GLU A 129 -26.60 4.81 17.53
CA GLU A 129 -27.09 6.00 18.24
C GLU A 129 -26.54 7.27 17.58
N GLU A 130 -27.37 8.33 17.61
CA GLU A 130 -26.90 9.65 17.19
C GLU A 130 -25.86 10.17 18.18
N VAL A 131 -24.72 10.62 17.64
CA VAL A 131 -23.59 11.10 18.46
C VAL A 131 -23.98 12.45 19.11
N ASP A 132 -24.13 12.45 20.42
CA ASP A 132 -24.35 13.67 21.20
C ASP A 132 -22.99 14.36 21.48
N ILE A 133 -22.67 15.36 20.67
CA ILE A 133 -21.41 16.12 20.78
C ILE A 133 -21.25 16.91 22.08
N THR A 134 -22.31 17.00 22.91
CA THR A 134 -22.25 17.69 24.21
C THR A 134 -21.76 16.77 25.33
N LYS A 135 -21.73 15.47 25.10
CA LYS A 135 -21.24 14.45 26.04
C LYS A 135 -19.81 14.07 25.77
N PRO A 136 -19.05 13.68 26.82
CA PRO A 136 -17.75 13.07 26.62
C PRO A 136 -17.86 11.79 25.77
N GLU A 137 -16.88 11.56 24.88
CA GLU A 137 -16.80 10.33 24.12
C GLU A 137 -16.65 9.11 25.04
N LYS A 138 -17.18 7.98 24.60
CA LYS A 138 -16.99 6.69 25.26
C LYS A 138 -15.48 6.37 25.28
N ARG A 139 -14.96 6.05 26.44
CA ARG A 139 -13.55 5.65 26.58
C ARG A 139 -13.35 4.23 26.06
N ILE A 140 -12.24 4.02 25.36
CA ILE A 140 -11.75 2.72 24.96
C ILE A 140 -10.76 2.21 26.03
N GLU A 141 -10.78 0.90 26.32
CA GLU A 141 -9.79 0.27 27.16
C GLU A 141 -8.40 0.36 26.51
N PRO A 142 -7.31 0.55 27.29
CA PRO A 142 -5.97 0.78 26.73
C PRO A 142 -5.48 -0.32 25.78
N ASP A 143 -5.75 -1.59 26.09
CA ASP A 143 -5.32 -2.72 25.25
C ASP A 143 -6.06 -2.73 23.91
N GLU A 144 -7.38 -2.48 23.92
CA GLU A 144 -8.19 -2.34 22.72
C GLU A 144 -7.72 -1.14 21.87
N ALA A 145 -7.49 0.00 22.50
CA ALA A 145 -6.98 1.20 21.82
C ALA A 145 -5.64 0.93 21.14
N GLN A 146 -4.76 0.14 21.77
CA GLN A 146 -3.47 -0.24 21.20
C GLN A 146 -3.65 -1.16 19.98
N GLU A 147 -4.55 -2.13 20.01
CA GLU A 147 -4.85 -3.01 18.88
C GLU A 147 -5.44 -2.25 17.70
N VAL A 148 -6.41 -1.39 17.94
CA VAL A 148 -7.01 -0.51 16.92
C VAL A 148 -5.95 0.39 16.29
N PHE A 149 -5.13 1.05 17.13
CA PHE A 149 -4.04 1.92 16.68
C PHE A 149 -3.02 1.16 15.82
N GLU A 150 -2.66 -0.07 16.18
CA GLU A 150 -1.71 -0.86 15.40
C GLU A 150 -2.21 -1.08 13.96
N LEU A 151 -3.50 -1.38 13.77
CA LEU A 151 -4.11 -1.55 12.44
C LEU A 151 -4.34 -0.22 11.72
N ASP A 152 -4.61 0.86 12.46
CA ASP A 152 -4.82 2.22 11.92
C ASP A 152 -3.53 2.85 11.37
N ARG A 153 -2.36 2.30 11.69
CA ARG A 153 -1.08 2.72 11.09
C ARG A 153 -1.00 2.46 9.59
N CYS A 154 -2.00 1.82 8.98
CA CYS A 154 -2.09 1.61 7.54
C CYS A 154 -2.17 2.96 6.81
N ILE A 155 -1.22 3.21 5.92
CA ILE A 155 -1.16 4.43 5.08
C ILE A 155 -1.75 4.21 3.69
N GLU A 156 -2.39 3.07 3.45
CA GLU A 156 -3.07 2.70 2.20
C GLU A 156 -2.22 2.96 0.94
N CYS A 157 -0.92 2.69 1.05
CA CYS A 157 0.06 2.94 -0.01
C CYS A 157 -0.02 1.98 -1.20
N GLY A 158 -0.82 0.92 -1.14
CA GLY A 158 -0.97 -0.07 -2.20
C GLY A 158 0.16 -1.10 -2.33
N CYS A 159 1.24 -1.06 -1.54
CA CYS A 159 2.35 -2.03 -1.64
C CYS A 159 1.88 -3.48 -1.47
N CYS A 160 0.98 -3.73 -0.52
CA CYS A 160 0.41 -5.07 -0.28
C CYS A 160 -0.51 -5.53 -1.43
N ILE A 161 -1.13 -4.60 -2.15
CA ILE A 161 -1.96 -4.86 -3.34
C ILE A 161 -1.07 -5.22 -4.52
N ALA A 162 -0.05 -4.41 -4.78
CA ALA A 162 0.92 -4.62 -5.86
C ALA A 162 1.70 -5.94 -5.74
N SER A 163 1.89 -6.46 -4.53
CA SER A 163 2.57 -7.75 -4.29
C SER A 163 1.63 -8.95 -4.22
N CYS A 164 0.32 -8.74 -4.31
CA CYS A 164 -0.67 -9.80 -4.10
C CYS A 164 -0.96 -10.57 -5.39
N GLY A 165 -0.55 -11.84 -5.46
CA GLY A 165 -0.88 -12.72 -6.59
C GLY A 165 -2.39 -12.94 -6.76
N THR A 166 -3.15 -13.00 -5.67
CA THR A 166 -4.62 -13.10 -5.74
C THR A 166 -5.22 -11.88 -6.40
N LYS A 167 -4.77 -10.68 -6.07
CA LYS A 167 -5.27 -9.43 -6.70
C LYS A 167 -4.98 -9.37 -8.20
N LEU A 168 -3.83 -9.89 -8.63
CA LEU A 168 -3.49 -9.98 -10.06
C LEU A 168 -4.43 -10.92 -10.84
N MET A 169 -4.86 -12.02 -10.20
CA MET A 169 -5.79 -12.99 -10.81
C MET A 169 -7.27 -12.59 -10.67
N ARG A 170 -7.61 -11.88 -9.61
CA ARG A 170 -8.99 -11.48 -9.26
C ARG A 170 -9.02 -9.97 -9.01
N PRO A 171 -9.34 -9.16 -10.03
CA PRO A 171 -9.31 -7.70 -9.92
C PRO A 171 -10.23 -7.12 -8.83
N ASN A 172 -11.33 -7.81 -8.50
CA ASN A 172 -12.28 -7.38 -7.47
C ASN A 172 -11.83 -7.75 -6.04
N PHE A 173 -10.80 -8.62 -5.90
CA PHE A 173 -10.30 -9.01 -4.59
C PHE A 173 -9.87 -7.78 -3.78
N ILE A 174 -10.44 -7.61 -2.58
CA ILE A 174 -10.24 -6.42 -1.74
C ILE A 174 -8.78 -6.24 -1.29
N GLY A 175 -8.04 -7.35 -1.14
CA GLY A 175 -6.65 -7.36 -0.72
C GLY A 175 -6.43 -7.08 0.76
N ALA A 176 -5.15 -7.15 1.17
CA ALA A 176 -4.80 -7.06 2.58
C ALA A 176 -5.12 -5.70 3.20
N ALA A 177 -5.07 -4.59 2.45
CA ALA A 177 -5.42 -3.28 2.97
C ALA A 177 -6.90 -3.17 3.34
N GLY A 178 -7.80 -3.68 2.48
CA GLY A 178 -9.23 -3.69 2.77
C GLY A 178 -9.59 -4.63 3.93
N MET A 179 -8.96 -5.80 3.99
CA MET A 179 -9.13 -6.71 5.14
C MET A 179 -8.59 -6.12 6.44
N ASN A 180 -7.49 -5.38 6.40
CA ASN A 180 -6.97 -4.65 7.55
C ASN A 180 -7.95 -3.56 8.04
N ARG A 181 -8.56 -2.82 7.10
CA ARG A 181 -9.58 -1.81 7.43
C ARG A 181 -10.82 -2.48 8.06
N ALA A 182 -11.32 -3.57 7.48
CA ALA A 182 -12.44 -4.33 8.06
C ALA A 182 -12.10 -4.84 9.48
N MET A 183 -10.90 -5.42 9.66
CA MET A 183 -10.47 -5.91 10.96
C MET A 183 -10.34 -4.79 11.99
N ARG A 184 -9.83 -3.60 11.60
CA ARG A 184 -9.74 -2.44 12.48
C ARG A 184 -11.09 -2.04 13.05
N PHE A 185 -12.12 -1.97 12.19
CA PHE A 185 -13.48 -1.66 12.64
C PHE A 185 -14.10 -2.79 13.48
N MET A 186 -13.83 -4.03 13.11
CA MET A 186 -14.37 -5.19 13.83
C MET A 186 -13.88 -5.30 15.28
N ILE A 187 -12.69 -4.76 15.59
CA ILE A 187 -12.15 -4.76 16.97
C ILE A 187 -12.39 -3.45 17.72
N ASP A 188 -12.90 -2.41 17.05
CA ASP A 188 -13.19 -1.12 17.64
C ASP A 188 -14.56 -1.19 18.32
N SER A 189 -14.62 -0.99 19.64
CA SER A 189 -15.86 -1.02 20.42
C SER A 189 -16.84 0.14 20.10
N HIS A 190 -16.41 1.11 19.28
CA HIS A 190 -17.28 2.15 18.74
C HIS A 190 -18.00 1.73 17.46
N ASP A 191 -17.57 0.64 16.82
CA ASP A 191 -18.27 0.09 15.68
C ASP A 191 -19.30 -0.95 16.13
N GLU A 192 -20.56 -0.64 15.93
CA GLU A 192 -21.68 -1.47 16.39
C GLU A 192 -22.18 -2.48 15.33
N ARG A 193 -21.42 -2.69 14.26
CA ARG A 193 -21.70 -3.75 13.29
C ARG A 193 -21.46 -5.13 13.92
N SER A 194 -22.34 -6.06 13.57
CA SER A 194 -22.23 -7.47 13.98
C SER A 194 -21.24 -8.24 13.09
N ASP A 195 -20.89 -9.45 13.50
CA ASP A 195 -20.12 -10.37 12.65
C ASP A 195 -20.87 -10.71 11.35
N ASP A 196 -22.21 -10.72 11.35
CA ASP A 196 -23.03 -10.89 10.14
C ASP A 196 -22.88 -9.71 9.17
N ASP A 197 -22.87 -8.46 9.68
CA ASP A 197 -22.64 -7.28 8.85
C ASP A 197 -21.25 -7.33 8.20
N PHE A 198 -20.21 -7.71 8.96
CA PHE A 198 -18.88 -7.90 8.41
C PHE A 198 -18.79 -9.06 7.43
N TYR A 199 -19.58 -10.11 7.63
CA TYR A 199 -19.65 -11.22 6.67
C TYR A 199 -20.17 -10.77 5.30
N GLU A 200 -21.20 -9.92 5.27
CA GLU A 200 -21.69 -9.35 4.00
C GLU A 200 -20.62 -8.49 3.29
N LEU A 201 -19.73 -7.85 4.07
CA LEU A 201 -18.67 -7.00 3.50
C LEU A 201 -17.48 -7.80 2.97
N VAL A 202 -17.03 -8.82 3.69
CA VAL A 202 -15.75 -9.48 3.42
C VAL A 202 -15.80 -11.02 3.45
N GLY A 203 -16.96 -11.63 3.68
CA GLY A 203 -17.13 -13.09 3.81
C GLY A 203 -17.33 -13.82 2.48
N ASP A 204 -16.74 -13.36 1.41
CA ASP A 204 -16.84 -13.93 0.07
C ASP A 204 -15.45 -14.22 -0.56
N ASP A 205 -15.46 -14.66 -1.80
CA ASP A 205 -14.26 -14.96 -2.57
C ASP A 205 -13.49 -13.72 -3.04
N ASP A 206 -14.11 -12.54 -3.09
CA ASP A 206 -13.43 -11.27 -3.31
C ASP A 206 -12.99 -10.61 -1.99
N GLY A 207 -13.38 -11.20 -0.87
CA GLY A 207 -12.98 -10.90 0.50
C GLY A 207 -12.02 -11.94 1.08
N VAL A 208 -12.25 -12.30 2.34
CA VAL A 208 -11.31 -13.08 3.13
C VAL A 208 -11.13 -14.53 2.63
N PHE A 209 -12.16 -15.12 2.01
CA PHE A 209 -12.07 -16.49 1.53
C PHE A 209 -11.27 -16.62 0.23
N GLY A 210 -11.15 -15.57 -0.57
CA GLY A 210 -10.29 -15.55 -1.75
C GLY A 210 -8.80 -15.43 -1.45
N CYS A 211 -8.41 -15.10 -0.22
CA CYS A 211 -7.00 -14.95 0.13
C CYS A 211 -6.26 -16.31 0.07
N MET A 212 -5.29 -16.42 -0.83
CA MET A 212 -4.47 -17.62 -1.02
C MET A 212 -3.34 -17.76 0.01
N SER A 213 -3.22 -16.86 0.97
CA SER A 213 -2.21 -16.89 2.04
C SER A 213 -0.76 -16.91 1.53
N LEU A 214 -0.46 -16.21 0.43
CA LEU A 214 0.88 -16.13 -0.18
C LEU A 214 1.86 -15.25 0.62
N ILE A 215 1.40 -14.55 1.64
CA ILE A 215 2.15 -13.76 2.63
C ILE A 215 2.88 -12.52 2.08
N ALA A 216 3.05 -12.36 0.77
CA ALA A 216 3.77 -11.24 0.18
C ALA A 216 3.31 -9.85 0.66
N CYS A 217 2.04 -9.69 1.01
CA CYS A 217 1.50 -8.46 1.59
C CYS A 217 2.13 -8.11 2.94
N HIS A 218 2.43 -9.10 3.78
CA HIS A 218 3.10 -8.92 5.07
C HIS A 218 4.55 -8.46 4.87
N ASP A 219 5.29 -9.14 3.98
CA ASP A 219 6.71 -8.89 3.73
C ASP A 219 6.97 -7.52 3.09
N THR A 220 6.00 -6.99 2.35
CA THR A 220 6.15 -5.71 1.62
C THR A 220 5.55 -4.52 2.34
N CYS A 221 4.88 -4.72 3.48
CA CYS A 221 4.25 -3.64 4.22
C CYS A 221 5.30 -2.65 4.78
N PRO A 222 5.34 -1.39 4.34
CA PRO A 222 6.33 -0.42 4.84
C PRO A 222 6.09 -0.01 6.29
N LYS A 223 4.88 -0.27 6.80
CA LYS A 223 4.51 -0.01 8.20
C LYS A 223 4.63 -1.26 9.10
N LYS A 224 4.98 -2.41 8.51
CA LYS A 224 5.14 -3.69 9.23
C LYS A 224 3.89 -4.08 10.03
N LEU A 225 2.72 -3.90 9.43
CA LEU A 225 1.46 -4.28 10.05
C LEU A 225 1.35 -5.80 10.19
N PRO A 226 0.63 -6.32 11.21
CA PRO A 226 0.43 -7.75 11.43
C PRO A 226 -0.62 -8.34 10.47
N LEU A 227 -0.49 -8.06 9.14
CA LEU A 227 -1.52 -8.37 8.14
C LEU A 227 -1.88 -9.86 8.10
N GLN A 228 -0.91 -10.75 8.28
CA GLN A 228 -1.14 -12.18 8.23
C GLN A 228 -2.04 -12.66 9.38
N SER A 229 -1.72 -12.26 10.62
CA SER A 229 -2.53 -12.62 11.79
C SER A 229 -3.91 -11.97 11.74
N SER A 230 -4.01 -10.71 11.33
CA SER A 230 -5.29 -10.01 11.17
C SER A 230 -6.20 -10.71 10.17
N ILE A 231 -5.68 -11.10 9.00
CA ILE A 231 -6.45 -11.83 7.97
C ILE A 231 -6.88 -13.21 8.49
N ALA A 232 -6.00 -13.91 9.21
CA ALA A 232 -6.34 -15.21 9.79
C ALA A 232 -7.45 -15.12 10.84
N THR A 233 -7.40 -14.10 11.70
CA THR A 233 -8.44 -13.82 12.70
C THR A 233 -9.77 -13.49 12.03
N LEU A 234 -9.75 -12.58 11.05
CA LEU A 234 -10.94 -12.20 10.27
C LEU A 234 -11.56 -13.42 9.59
N ARG A 235 -10.74 -14.24 8.92
CA ARG A 235 -11.21 -15.48 8.27
C ARG A 235 -11.87 -16.44 9.26
N ASN A 236 -11.27 -16.61 10.44
CA ASN A 236 -11.82 -17.51 11.46
C ASN A 236 -13.19 -17.02 11.99
N ARG A 237 -13.37 -15.71 12.17
CA ARG A 237 -14.67 -15.12 12.55
C ARG A 237 -15.71 -15.33 11.44
N MET A 238 -15.37 -15.02 10.19
CA MET A 238 -16.27 -15.19 9.04
C MET A 238 -16.66 -16.65 8.79
N LEU A 239 -15.76 -17.60 9.04
CA LEU A 239 -16.09 -19.04 8.97
C LEU A 239 -17.14 -19.46 10.00
N LYS A 240 -17.17 -18.84 11.18
CA LYS A 240 -18.18 -19.16 12.20
C LYS A 240 -19.55 -18.67 11.76
N VAL A 241 -19.65 -17.47 11.23
CA VAL A 241 -20.88 -16.92 10.66
C VAL A 241 -21.38 -17.78 9.50
N GLY A 242 -20.54 -18.11 8.53
CA GLY A 242 -20.91 -18.93 7.38
C GLY A 242 -21.37 -20.36 7.72
N LYS A 243 -20.96 -20.91 8.87
CA LYS A 243 -21.43 -22.22 9.34
C LYS A 243 -22.80 -22.17 10.03
N SER A 244 -23.22 -21.01 10.51
CA SER A 244 -24.51 -20.80 11.17
C SER A 244 -25.63 -20.46 10.18
N ARG A 245 -25.28 -20.19 8.94
CA ARG A 245 -26.20 -19.96 7.81
C ARG A 245 -26.43 -21.23 7.00
#